data_b4e7cec583b7b83f7b81db1bb95408e6
#
_entry.id   b4e7cec583b7b83f7b81db1bb95408e6
#
_cell.length_a   1.000
_cell.length_b   1.000
_cell.length_c   1.000
_cell.angle_alpha   90.00
_cell.angle_beta   90.00
_cell.angle_gamma   90.00
#
_symmetry.space_group_name_H-M   'P 1'
#
loop_
_entity.id
_entity.type
_entity.pdbx_description
1 polymer ?
#
loop_
_entity_poly.entity_id
_entity_poly.type
_entity_poly.pdbx_seq_one_letter_code
_entity_poly.pdbx_strand_id
1 'polypeptide(L)'
;EPDDEYKGDFARTYCYMVTCYQDYKWATSYMYMLQQNTYPTLNAWSTRMLLKWAAEDPVSDKERMRNEAVYSIQNNRNPFIDFPDLAEYIWGDKVGETFYVSSSDIPPAGKAILLAPVADTAVDFGQVAIGSTGKASLFVRSENFRNPITMIIFGGDKAMFDISTSAIPASLSNREDGYWLDISYKPTDLGTHESKLQLVADDLDSAPPVVTLRGECLEKPVLSACTALDPSDITSDEYSANWSTPDGEVVDYWIITRTRYVNGSQNTEEVLAEGSPWTITGFNESDYESYSVQSVRLGERSPMSNVVFVRHAGITGVELDDPLSVTGFAGMMRFDCARPQTNCRVYDITGRQVMHIG
;
A
#
# COMPACT_ATOMS: atom_id res chain seq x y z
N GLU A 1 27.14 -26.89 -19.04
CA GLU A 1 26.17 -26.67 -20.13
C GLU A 1 25.98 -27.99 -20.83
N PRO A 2 24.74 -28.47 -21.08
CA PRO A 2 24.48 -29.67 -21.85
C PRO A 2 24.80 -29.46 -23.34
N ASP A 3 24.92 -30.55 -24.08
CA ASP A 3 24.99 -30.48 -25.55
C ASP A 3 23.73 -29.83 -26.10
N ASP A 4 23.84 -29.20 -27.26
CA ASP A 4 22.78 -28.39 -27.87
C ASP A 4 21.49 -29.17 -28.08
N GLU A 5 21.59 -30.47 -28.45
CA GLU A 5 20.45 -31.38 -28.67
C GLU A 5 19.67 -31.78 -27.43
N TYR A 6 20.14 -31.38 -26.22
CA TYR A 6 19.48 -31.66 -24.91
C TYR A 6 19.12 -30.40 -24.13
N LYS A 7 19.42 -29.23 -24.65
CA LYS A 7 19.15 -27.97 -23.94
C LYS A 7 17.67 -27.77 -23.66
N GLY A 8 16.82 -28.01 -24.65
CA GLY A 8 15.38 -27.96 -24.53
C GLY A 8 14.82 -29.01 -23.58
N ASP A 9 15.34 -30.25 -23.65
CA ASP A 9 14.98 -31.34 -22.74
C ASP A 9 15.18 -30.95 -21.29
N PHE A 10 16.34 -30.36 -20.97
CA PHE A 10 16.63 -29.83 -19.62
C PHE A 10 15.74 -28.67 -19.27
N ALA A 11 15.55 -27.72 -20.20
CA ALA A 11 14.70 -26.54 -19.93
C ALA A 11 13.27 -26.97 -19.54
N ARG A 12 12.65 -27.86 -20.34
CA ARG A 12 11.30 -28.37 -20.08
C ARG A 12 11.23 -29.19 -18.78
N THR A 13 12.31 -29.90 -18.43
CA THR A 13 12.40 -30.63 -17.17
C THR A 13 12.49 -29.67 -15.97
N TYR A 14 13.29 -28.60 -16.04
CA TYR A 14 13.39 -27.62 -14.98
C TYR A 14 12.07 -26.85 -14.80
N CYS A 15 11.40 -26.45 -15.89
CA CYS A 15 10.08 -25.82 -15.84
C CYS A 15 9.06 -26.74 -15.15
N TYR A 16 9.06 -28.02 -15.48
CA TYR A 16 8.19 -29.01 -14.81
C TYR A 16 8.47 -29.11 -13.32
N MET A 17 9.73 -29.20 -12.92
CA MET A 17 10.13 -29.34 -11.52
C MET A 17 9.69 -28.12 -10.68
N VAL A 18 9.94 -26.91 -11.15
CA VAL A 18 9.58 -25.70 -10.39
C VAL A 18 8.07 -25.47 -10.35
N THR A 19 7.31 -25.96 -11.34
CA THR A 19 5.85 -25.91 -11.34
C THR A 19 5.25 -26.92 -10.37
N CYS A 20 5.71 -28.18 -10.41
CA CYS A 20 5.18 -29.23 -9.54
C CYS A 20 5.56 -29.04 -8.06
N TYR A 21 6.69 -28.42 -7.81
CA TYR A 21 7.24 -28.25 -6.45
C TYR A 21 7.37 -26.77 -6.06
N GLN A 22 6.43 -25.92 -6.46
CA GLN A 22 6.44 -24.49 -6.20
C GLN A 22 6.53 -24.11 -4.71
N ASP A 23 5.96 -24.94 -3.83
CA ASP A 23 5.96 -24.72 -2.38
C ASP A 23 7.15 -25.40 -1.69
N TYR A 24 8.03 -26.07 -2.43
CA TYR A 24 9.16 -26.78 -1.86
C TYR A 24 10.27 -25.82 -1.46
N LYS A 25 10.79 -25.97 -0.24
CA LYS A 25 11.94 -25.20 0.21
C LYS A 25 13.24 -25.86 -0.24
N TRP A 26 13.80 -25.29 -1.29
CA TRP A 26 15.06 -25.77 -1.86
C TRP A 26 16.24 -25.46 -0.93
N ALA A 27 17.27 -26.34 -0.90
CA ALA A 27 18.48 -26.11 -0.13
C ALA A 27 19.26 -24.89 -0.68
N THR A 28 19.57 -23.94 0.18
CA THR A 28 20.13 -22.62 -0.21
C THR A 28 21.56 -22.71 -0.78
N SER A 29 22.33 -23.73 -0.41
CA SER A 29 23.73 -23.89 -0.81
C SER A 29 23.94 -24.17 -2.30
N TYR A 30 22.89 -24.53 -3.06
CA TYR A 30 22.97 -24.89 -4.48
C TYR A 30 22.00 -24.13 -5.37
N MET A 31 21.45 -23.02 -4.89
CA MET A 31 20.36 -22.29 -5.58
C MET A 31 20.86 -21.18 -6.50
N TYR A 32 21.63 -21.55 -7.51
CA TYR A 32 22.10 -20.57 -8.50
C TYR A 32 21.01 -20.16 -9.52
N MET A 33 19.96 -20.96 -9.66
CA MET A 33 18.89 -20.78 -10.65
C MET A 33 17.56 -20.36 -10.04
N LEU A 34 17.38 -20.53 -8.73
CA LEU A 34 16.09 -20.43 -8.04
C LEU A 34 16.00 -19.22 -7.13
N GLN A 35 14.77 -18.81 -6.83
CA GLN A 35 14.39 -17.90 -5.78
C GLN A 35 13.54 -18.65 -4.74
N GLN A 36 13.55 -18.18 -3.48
CA GLN A 36 12.75 -18.78 -2.40
C GLN A 36 11.33 -18.20 -2.40
N ASN A 37 10.60 -18.38 -3.51
CA ASN A 37 9.21 -17.95 -3.68
C ASN A 37 8.46 -18.96 -4.52
N THR A 38 7.12 -18.89 -4.50
CA THR A 38 6.25 -19.76 -5.30
C THR A 38 6.21 -19.36 -6.78
N TYR A 39 6.44 -18.07 -7.06
CA TYR A 39 6.52 -17.50 -8.40
C TYR A 39 7.40 -16.24 -8.38
N PRO A 40 8.29 -16.03 -9.34
CA PRO A 40 8.53 -16.87 -10.51
C PRO A 40 9.36 -18.15 -10.24
N THR A 41 9.79 -18.43 -9.03
CA THR A 41 10.63 -19.55 -8.57
C THR A 41 12.02 -19.56 -9.22
N LEU A 42 12.11 -19.38 -10.52
CA LEU A 42 13.35 -19.18 -11.28
C LEU A 42 13.82 -17.73 -11.17
N ASN A 43 15.13 -17.49 -11.06
CA ASN A 43 15.65 -16.13 -11.14
C ASN A 43 15.70 -15.65 -12.61
N ALA A 44 15.81 -14.33 -12.81
CA ALA A 44 15.72 -13.70 -14.13
C ALA A 44 16.79 -14.20 -15.14
N TRP A 45 17.95 -14.63 -14.65
CA TRP A 45 18.99 -15.19 -15.52
C TRP A 45 18.60 -16.57 -16.01
N SER A 46 18.22 -17.48 -15.11
CA SER A 46 17.83 -18.84 -15.46
C SER A 46 16.55 -18.89 -16.30
N THR A 47 15.58 -18.01 -16.00
CA THR A 47 14.37 -17.87 -16.84
C THR A 47 14.74 -17.59 -18.29
N ARG A 48 15.53 -16.55 -18.56
CA ARG A 48 15.96 -16.21 -19.92
C ARG A 48 16.75 -17.34 -20.59
N MET A 49 17.63 -18.01 -19.85
CA MET A 49 18.43 -19.11 -20.37
C MET A 49 17.55 -20.29 -20.75
N LEU A 50 16.61 -20.69 -19.88
CA LEU A 50 15.76 -21.87 -20.12
C LEU A 50 14.76 -21.62 -21.25
N LEU A 51 14.16 -20.43 -21.34
CA LEU A 51 13.29 -20.07 -22.49
C LEU A 51 14.07 -20.10 -23.80
N LYS A 52 15.29 -19.54 -23.81
CA LYS A 52 16.17 -19.59 -24.98
C LYS A 52 16.48 -21.05 -25.38
N TRP A 53 16.85 -21.88 -24.43
CA TRP A 53 17.14 -23.30 -24.70
C TRP A 53 15.92 -24.06 -25.22
N ALA A 54 14.74 -23.81 -24.66
CA ALA A 54 13.51 -24.43 -25.13
C ALA A 54 13.15 -24.02 -26.57
N ALA A 55 13.48 -22.79 -26.98
CA ALA A 55 13.27 -22.30 -28.34
C ALA A 55 14.31 -22.85 -29.34
N GLU A 56 15.57 -22.98 -28.91
CA GLU A 56 16.68 -23.48 -29.78
C GLU A 56 16.66 -25.01 -29.98
N ASP A 57 16.10 -25.74 -29.01
CA ASP A 57 15.97 -27.20 -29.05
C ASP A 57 14.50 -27.61 -28.86
N PRO A 58 13.70 -27.67 -29.94
CA PRO A 58 12.28 -28.07 -29.93
C PRO A 58 12.08 -29.51 -29.48
N VAL A 59 10.86 -29.81 -28.98
CA VAL A 59 10.49 -31.15 -28.50
C VAL A 59 10.72 -32.20 -29.54
N SER A 60 11.59 -33.15 -29.23
CA SER A 60 11.93 -34.30 -30.09
C SER A 60 10.91 -35.44 -29.97
N ASP A 61 10.88 -36.33 -30.93
CA ASP A 61 10.08 -37.57 -30.86
C ASP A 61 10.48 -38.44 -29.67
N LYS A 62 11.77 -38.44 -29.31
CA LYS A 62 12.31 -39.14 -28.15
C LYS A 62 11.70 -38.61 -26.84
N GLU A 63 11.58 -37.30 -26.69
CA GLU A 63 10.91 -36.70 -25.52
C GLU A 63 9.42 -37.04 -25.47
N ARG A 64 8.72 -36.99 -26.60
CA ARG A 64 7.30 -37.37 -26.68
C ARG A 64 7.10 -38.83 -26.27
N MET A 65 7.89 -39.76 -26.81
CA MET A 65 7.83 -41.16 -26.44
C MET A 65 8.15 -41.39 -24.95
N ARG A 66 9.13 -40.68 -24.42
CA ARG A 66 9.47 -40.75 -23.01
C ARG A 66 8.33 -40.22 -22.14
N ASN A 67 7.72 -39.11 -22.50
CA ASN A 67 6.57 -38.54 -21.78
C ASN A 67 5.39 -39.51 -21.75
N GLU A 68 5.11 -40.18 -22.84
CA GLU A 68 4.08 -41.24 -22.94
C GLU A 68 4.41 -42.45 -22.06
N ALA A 69 5.65 -42.92 -22.09
CA ALA A 69 6.10 -44.04 -21.26
C ALA A 69 6.00 -43.69 -19.75
N VAL A 70 6.35 -42.49 -19.36
CA VAL A 70 6.18 -42.01 -17.97
C VAL A 70 4.69 -41.96 -17.61
N TYR A 71 3.84 -41.44 -18.48
CA TYR A 71 2.40 -41.40 -18.26
C TYR A 71 1.78 -42.76 -18.02
N SER A 72 2.19 -43.76 -18.77
CA SER A 72 1.69 -45.12 -18.60
C SER A 72 2.01 -45.76 -17.24
N ILE A 73 3.03 -45.23 -16.53
CA ILE A 73 3.49 -45.73 -15.23
C ILE A 73 2.97 -44.83 -14.07
N GLN A 74 3.04 -43.51 -14.23
CA GLN A 74 2.83 -42.56 -13.18
C GLN A 74 1.49 -41.79 -13.30
N ASN A 75 0.75 -41.93 -14.39
CA ASN A 75 -0.48 -41.20 -14.71
C ASN A 75 -0.34 -39.67 -14.66
N ASN A 76 0.87 -39.18 -14.90
CA ASN A 76 1.15 -37.75 -15.07
C ASN A 76 2.08 -37.52 -16.25
N ARG A 77 1.99 -36.34 -16.83
CA ARG A 77 2.77 -35.94 -18.01
C ARG A 77 3.52 -34.64 -17.67
N ASN A 78 4.62 -34.42 -18.38
CA ASN A 78 5.24 -33.09 -18.37
C ASN A 78 4.48 -32.17 -19.35
N PRO A 79 3.73 -31.19 -18.88
CA PRO A 79 2.95 -30.31 -19.75
C PRO A 79 3.81 -29.45 -20.67
N PHE A 80 5.07 -29.20 -20.33
CA PHE A 80 6.00 -28.45 -21.19
C PHE A 80 6.53 -29.26 -22.38
N ILE A 81 6.32 -30.57 -22.40
CA ILE A 81 6.56 -31.42 -23.58
C ILE A 81 5.30 -31.46 -24.45
N ASP A 82 4.12 -31.58 -23.85
CA ASP A 82 2.85 -31.61 -24.58
C ASP A 82 2.52 -30.23 -25.18
N PHE A 83 2.86 -29.17 -24.48
CA PHE A 83 2.62 -27.77 -24.83
C PHE A 83 3.92 -26.96 -24.69
N PRO A 84 4.83 -27.03 -25.70
CA PRO A 84 6.15 -26.41 -25.60
C PRO A 84 6.12 -24.89 -25.31
N ASP A 85 5.09 -24.20 -25.81
CA ASP A 85 4.91 -22.77 -25.61
C ASP A 85 4.47 -22.38 -24.19
N LEU A 86 4.04 -23.33 -23.35
CA LEU A 86 3.49 -23.06 -22.04
C LEU A 86 4.47 -22.27 -21.15
N ALA A 87 5.77 -22.50 -21.30
CA ALA A 87 6.79 -21.76 -20.54
C ALA A 87 6.79 -20.25 -20.85
N GLU A 88 6.45 -19.86 -22.09
CA GLU A 88 6.31 -18.45 -22.47
C GLU A 88 5.12 -17.77 -21.78
N TYR A 89 4.04 -18.51 -21.55
CA TYR A 89 2.86 -18.00 -20.83
C TYR A 89 3.08 -17.88 -19.32
N ILE A 90 4.04 -18.63 -18.77
CA ILE A 90 4.32 -18.58 -17.33
C ILE A 90 5.46 -17.60 -17.02
N TRP A 91 6.53 -17.56 -17.82
CA TRP A 91 7.76 -16.81 -17.52
C TRP A 91 8.30 -15.95 -18.67
N GLY A 92 7.73 -16.06 -19.87
CA GLY A 92 8.21 -15.39 -21.08
C GLY A 92 7.35 -14.21 -21.51
N ASP A 93 7.37 -13.94 -22.81
CA ASP A 93 6.72 -12.77 -23.41
C ASP A 93 5.19 -12.85 -23.44
N LYS A 94 4.62 -14.06 -23.22
CA LYS A 94 3.17 -14.30 -23.18
C LYS A 94 2.60 -14.33 -21.75
N VAL A 95 3.36 -13.85 -20.75
CA VAL A 95 2.88 -13.78 -19.35
C VAL A 95 1.63 -12.92 -19.27
N GLY A 96 0.56 -13.54 -18.74
CA GLY A 96 -0.75 -12.91 -18.59
C GLY A 96 -1.69 -13.12 -19.78
N GLU A 97 -1.25 -13.69 -20.89
CA GLU A 97 -2.15 -14.15 -21.95
C GLU A 97 -2.85 -15.45 -21.54
N THR A 98 -4.05 -15.68 -22.05
CA THR A 98 -4.76 -16.95 -21.82
C THR A 98 -4.13 -18.07 -22.64
N PHE A 99 -3.72 -19.13 -21.98
CA PHE A 99 -3.27 -20.34 -22.63
C PHE A 99 -4.45 -21.25 -23.00
N TYR A 100 -4.51 -21.70 -24.26
CA TYR A 100 -5.54 -22.61 -24.75
C TYR A 100 -4.91 -23.96 -25.08
N VAL A 101 -5.47 -25.03 -24.52
CA VAL A 101 -4.99 -26.40 -24.71
C VAL A 101 -5.20 -26.89 -26.18
N SER A 102 -6.23 -26.38 -26.82
CA SER A 102 -6.55 -26.67 -28.21
C SER A 102 -6.84 -25.40 -28.98
N SER A 103 -6.46 -25.36 -30.26
CA SER A 103 -6.84 -24.23 -31.13
C SER A 103 -8.35 -24.10 -31.32
N SER A 104 -9.12 -25.18 -31.09
CA SER A 104 -10.59 -25.15 -31.08
C SER A 104 -11.17 -24.46 -29.83
N ASP A 105 -10.38 -24.37 -28.77
CA ASP A 105 -10.78 -23.73 -27.51
C ASP A 105 -10.50 -22.23 -27.51
N ILE A 106 -9.76 -21.75 -28.52
CA ILE A 106 -9.54 -20.31 -28.71
C ILE A 106 -10.90 -19.71 -29.10
N PRO A 107 -11.49 -18.84 -28.27
CA PRO A 107 -12.74 -18.19 -28.62
C PRO A 107 -12.61 -17.54 -29.99
N PRO A 108 -13.64 -17.60 -30.86
CA PRO A 108 -13.65 -16.80 -32.07
C PRO A 108 -13.37 -15.35 -31.67
N ALA A 109 -12.45 -14.71 -32.39
CA ALA A 109 -12.04 -13.34 -32.08
C ALA A 109 -13.27 -12.44 -32.07
N GLY A 110 -13.76 -12.15 -30.88
CA GLY A 110 -14.80 -11.13 -30.69
C GLY A 110 -14.24 -9.77 -31.12
N LYS A 111 -15.16 -8.83 -31.39
CA LYS A 111 -14.75 -7.45 -31.63
C LYS A 111 -14.01 -6.94 -30.38
N ALA A 112 -12.86 -6.35 -30.57
CA ALA A 112 -12.16 -5.68 -29.48
C ALA A 112 -12.97 -4.48 -28.97
N ILE A 113 -13.19 -4.42 -27.66
CA ILE A 113 -14.00 -3.39 -27.02
C ILE A 113 -13.24 -2.85 -25.82
N LEU A 114 -13.13 -1.53 -25.72
CA LEU A 114 -12.71 -0.86 -24.50
C LEU A 114 -13.95 -0.56 -23.65
N LEU A 115 -14.05 -1.21 -22.49
CA LEU A 115 -15.18 -1.06 -21.58
C LEU A 115 -14.99 0.10 -20.60
N ALA A 116 -13.74 0.36 -20.20
CA ALA A 116 -13.36 1.49 -19.35
C ALA A 116 -11.94 1.96 -19.72
N PRO A 117 -11.67 3.27 -19.67
CA PRO A 117 -12.61 4.36 -19.36
C PRO A 117 -13.64 4.60 -20.47
N VAL A 118 -14.78 5.16 -20.10
CA VAL A 118 -15.80 5.63 -21.05
C VAL A 118 -15.51 7.07 -21.51
N ALA A 119 -16.24 7.54 -22.50
CA ALA A 119 -16.15 8.94 -22.94
C ALA A 119 -16.42 9.89 -21.76
N ASP A 120 -15.74 11.05 -21.77
CA ASP A 120 -15.83 12.11 -20.75
C ASP A 120 -15.39 11.71 -19.33
N THR A 121 -14.67 10.58 -19.19
CA THR A 121 -14.04 10.23 -17.92
C THR A 121 -13.04 11.31 -17.50
N ALA A 122 -13.07 11.69 -16.22
CA ALA A 122 -12.10 12.61 -15.62
C ALA A 122 -11.49 11.98 -14.39
N VAL A 123 -10.19 12.21 -14.21
CA VAL A 123 -9.45 11.91 -12.98
C VAL A 123 -9.17 13.24 -12.30
N ASP A 124 -9.76 13.42 -11.14
CA ASP A 124 -9.64 14.64 -10.33
C ASP A 124 -8.75 14.38 -9.14
N PHE A 125 -7.65 15.09 -9.04
CA PHE A 125 -6.70 15.01 -7.94
C PHE A 125 -7.09 15.89 -6.74
N GLY A 126 -8.17 16.68 -6.88
CA GLY A 126 -8.60 17.64 -5.88
C GLY A 126 -7.53 18.71 -5.63
N GLN A 127 -7.46 19.16 -4.38
CA GLN A 127 -6.51 20.17 -3.93
C GLN A 127 -5.22 19.52 -3.46
N VAL A 128 -4.08 20.01 -3.96
CA VAL A 128 -2.73 19.51 -3.64
C VAL A 128 -1.85 20.69 -3.28
N ALA A 129 -1.10 20.60 -2.18
CA ALA A 129 -0.15 21.64 -1.83
C ALA A 129 1.03 21.69 -2.81
N ILE A 130 1.52 22.89 -3.12
CA ILE A 130 2.72 23.05 -3.97
C ILE A 130 3.90 22.26 -3.38
N GLY A 131 4.60 21.50 -4.25
CA GLY A 131 5.71 20.63 -3.87
C GLY A 131 5.29 19.26 -3.31
N SER A 132 3.98 19.00 -3.16
CA SER A 132 3.42 17.71 -2.80
C SER A 132 3.00 16.92 -4.04
N THR A 133 2.61 15.65 -3.85
CA THR A 133 2.15 14.78 -4.94
C THR A 133 0.74 14.29 -4.66
N GLY A 134 -0.20 14.66 -5.50
CA GLY A 134 -1.52 14.04 -5.57
C GLY A 134 -1.45 12.68 -6.26
N LYS A 135 -2.25 11.72 -5.81
CA LYS A 135 -2.34 10.37 -6.39
C LYS A 135 -3.79 10.03 -6.68
N ALA A 136 -4.03 9.43 -7.81
CA ALA A 136 -5.32 8.88 -8.20
C ALA A 136 -5.10 7.66 -9.09
N SER A 137 -6.14 6.86 -9.32
CA SER A 137 -6.06 5.69 -10.18
C SER A 137 -7.19 5.73 -11.20
N LEU A 138 -6.89 5.30 -12.43
CA LEU A 138 -7.85 5.14 -13.52
C LEU A 138 -8.11 3.66 -13.75
N PHE A 139 -9.37 3.27 -13.73
CA PHE A 139 -9.75 1.91 -14.07
C PHE A 139 -9.74 1.72 -15.59
N VAL A 140 -9.05 0.68 -16.07
CA VAL A 140 -8.94 0.31 -17.47
C VAL A 140 -9.38 -1.14 -17.64
N ARG A 141 -10.39 -1.36 -18.49
CA ARG A 141 -10.88 -2.70 -18.82
C ARG A 141 -11.22 -2.80 -20.30
N SER A 142 -10.81 -3.89 -20.89
CA SER A 142 -11.10 -4.21 -22.30
C SER A 142 -11.63 -5.63 -22.44
N GLU A 143 -12.10 -5.97 -23.62
CA GLU A 143 -12.42 -7.33 -24.05
C GLU A 143 -11.87 -7.57 -25.44
N ASN A 144 -11.35 -8.76 -25.66
CA ASN A 144 -10.82 -9.24 -26.95
C ASN A 144 -9.63 -8.45 -27.50
N PHE A 145 -8.93 -7.67 -26.67
CA PHE A 145 -7.67 -7.04 -27.06
C PHE A 145 -6.56 -8.08 -27.21
N ARG A 146 -5.68 -7.86 -28.18
CA ARG A 146 -4.49 -8.69 -28.44
C ARG A 146 -3.21 -7.91 -28.23
N ASN A 147 -3.27 -6.61 -28.47
CA ASN A 147 -2.16 -5.68 -28.32
C ASN A 147 -2.28 -4.89 -27.01
N PRO A 148 -1.17 -4.41 -26.45
CA PRO A 148 -1.22 -3.56 -25.27
C PRO A 148 -1.91 -2.23 -25.56
N ILE A 149 -2.54 -1.66 -24.53
CA ILE A 149 -3.05 -0.29 -24.55
C ILE A 149 -1.90 0.62 -24.17
N THR A 150 -1.43 1.45 -25.09
CA THR A 150 -0.43 2.49 -24.80
C THR A 150 -1.09 3.79 -24.38
N MET A 151 -0.40 4.59 -23.57
CA MET A 151 -0.96 5.80 -22.97
C MET A 151 -0.03 6.98 -23.20
N ILE A 152 -0.64 8.13 -23.55
CA ILE A 152 0.05 9.36 -23.84
C ILE A 152 -0.62 10.50 -23.09
N ILE A 153 0.12 11.24 -22.26
CA ILE A 153 -0.33 12.50 -21.68
C ILE A 153 0.01 13.63 -22.64
N PHE A 154 -0.96 14.47 -22.97
CA PHE A 154 -0.80 15.56 -23.92
C PHE A 154 -1.62 16.80 -23.57
N GLY A 155 -1.29 17.91 -24.19
CA GLY A 155 -1.96 19.20 -23.99
C GLY A 155 -1.58 19.88 -22.66
N GLY A 156 -2.10 21.08 -22.43
CA GLY A 156 -2.05 21.85 -21.20
C GLY A 156 -0.79 21.66 -20.34
N ASP A 157 -1.03 21.33 -19.08
CA ASP A 157 -0.06 21.21 -18.02
C ASP A 157 0.53 19.79 -17.92
N LYS A 158 0.73 19.09 -19.04
CA LYS A 158 1.14 17.69 -19.10
C LYS A 158 2.39 17.35 -18.28
N ALA A 159 3.29 18.30 -18.08
CA ALA A 159 4.51 18.10 -17.31
C ALA A 159 4.25 17.89 -15.80
N MET A 160 3.07 18.25 -15.33
CA MET A 160 2.65 18.08 -13.94
C MET A 160 2.00 16.73 -13.66
N PHE A 161 1.70 15.95 -14.70
CA PHE A 161 1.05 14.65 -14.59
C PHE A 161 1.98 13.54 -15.07
N ASP A 162 1.95 12.40 -14.36
CA ASP A 162 2.78 11.25 -14.66
C ASP A 162 1.96 9.95 -14.46
N ILE A 163 2.31 8.90 -15.20
CA ILE A 163 1.65 7.59 -15.14
C ILE A 163 2.63 6.50 -14.73
N SER A 164 2.17 5.52 -13.96
CA SER A 164 3.01 4.44 -13.44
C SER A 164 3.56 3.51 -14.53
N THR A 165 2.85 3.41 -15.65
CA THR A 165 3.27 2.66 -16.84
C THR A 165 2.78 3.34 -18.11
N SER A 166 3.56 3.25 -19.18
CA SER A 166 3.17 3.77 -20.50
C SER A 166 2.39 2.76 -21.36
N ALA A 167 2.29 1.51 -20.91
CA ALA A 167 1.55 0.47 -21.60
C ALA A 167 0.92 -0.52 -20.62
N ILE A 168 -0.32 -0.91 -20.89
CA ILE A 168 -1.04 -1.96 -20.16
C ILE A 168 -1.15 -3.17 -21.10
N PRO A 169 -0.57 -4.33 -20.76
CA PRO A 169 -0.73 -5.56 -21.53
C PRO A 169 -2.21 -5.93 -21.68
N ALA A 170 -2.59 -6.44 -22.87
CA ALA A 170 -3.95 -6.91 -23.13
C ALA A 170 -4.41 -7.96 -22.11
N SER A 171 -3.51 -8.79 -21.64
CA SER A 171 -3.74 -9.79 -20.61
C SER A 171 -4.19 -9.23 -19.26
N LEU A 172 -3.85 -7.98 -18.94
CA LEU A 172 -4.29 -7.31 -17.72
C LEU A 172 -5.60 -6.54 -17.96
N SER A 173 -5.73 -5.82 -19.09
CA SER A 173 -6.93 -5.06 -19.39
C SER A 173 -8.13 -5.95 -19.73
N ASN A 174 -7.92 -7.14 -20.29
CA ASN A 174 -8.97 -8.12 -20.61
C ASN A 174 -9.47 -8.92 -19.39
N ARG A 175 -8.87 -8.76 -18.22
CA ARG A 175 -9.34 -9.44 -17.01
C ARG A 175 -10.69 -8.92 -16.58
N GLU A 176 -11.46 -9.77 -15.91
CA GLU A 176 -12.77 -9.39 -15.38
C GLU A 176 -12.65 -8.26 -14.33
N ASP A 177 -11.61 -8.31 -13.52
CA ASP A 177 -11.26 -7.29 -12.52
C ASP A 177 -10.49 -6.08 -13.09
N GLY A 178 -10.15 -6.09 -14.42
CA GLY A 178 -9.49 -5.02 -15.13
C GLY A 178 -8.11 -4.66 -14.58
N TYR A 179 -7.66 -3.42 -14.87
CA TYR A 179 -6.38 -2.88 -14.42
C TYR A 179 -6.58 -1.47 -13.84
N TRP A 180 -5.95 -1.19 -12.70
CA TRP A 180 -5.90 0.12 -12.10
C TRP A 180 -4.58 0.81 -12.45
N LEU A 181 -4.63 1.83 -13.29
CA LEU A 181 -3.50 2.67 -13.66
C LEU A 181 -3.30 3.76 -12.62
N ASP A 182 -2.17 3.75 -11.94
CA ASP A 182 -1.82 4.82 -11.02
C ASP A 182 -1.32 6.04 -11.77
N ILE A 183 -1.87 7.20 -11.42
CA ILE A 183 -1.53 8.50 -11.99
C ILE A 183 -1.14 9.41 -10.84
N SER A 184 -0.11 10.23 -11.05
CA SER A 184 0.34 11.23 -10.10
C SER A 184 0.27 12.64 -10.68
N TYR A 185 -0.06 13.59 -9.81
CA TYR A 185 -0.08 15.02 -10.09
C TYR A 185 0.96 15.72 -9.21
N LYS A 186 1.94 16.37 -9.84
CA LYS A 186 3.06 17.06 -9.20
C LYS A 186 3.10 18.51 -9.65
N PRO A 187 2.25 19.38 -9.09
CA PRO A 187 2.19 20.77 -9.52
C PRO A 187 3.45 21.56 -9.18
N THR A 188 3.85 22.42 -10.11
CA THR A 188 4.98 23.35 -9.95
C THR A 188 4.53 24.80 -9.75
N ASP A 189 3.29 25.11 -10.07
CA ASP A 189 2.69 26.44 -10.00
C ASP A 189 1.35 26.38 -9.28
N LEU A 190 0.91 27.52 -8.73
CA LEU A 190 -0.39 27.65 -8.09
C LEU A 190 -1.53 27.75 -9.12
N GLY A 191 -2.70 27.25 -8.77
CA GLY A 191 -3.91 27.34 -9.58
C GLY A 191 -4.41 26.00 -10.10
N THR A 192 -5.36 26.06 -11.04
CA THR A 192 -5.97 24.86 -11.62
C THR A 192 -5.20 24.41 -12.84
N HIS A 193 -4.87 23.14 -12.90
CA HIS A 193 -4.14 22.52 -13.99
C HIS A 193 -4.98 21.44 -14.65
N GLU A 194 -4.90 21.38 -15.98
CA GLU A 194 -5.60 20.39 -16.78
C GLU A 194 -4.70 19.83 -17.87
N SER A 195 -4.79 18.50 -18.06
CA SER A 195 -4.17 17.81 -19.17
C SER A 195 -5.09 16.69 -19.69
N LYS A 196 -4.67 16.00 -20.72
CA LYS A 196 -5.43 14.90 -21.33
C LYS A 196 -4.57 13.66 -21.36
N LEU A 197 -5.18 12.53 -21.03
CA LEU A 197 -4.59 11.19 -21.17
C LEU A 197 -5.33 10.48 -22.31
N GLN A 198 -4.61 10.15 -23.36
CA GLN A 198 -5.13 9.36 -24.47
C GLN A 198 -4.66 7.91 -24.31
N LEU A 199 -5.60 6.98 -24.41
CA LEU A 199 -5.31 5.57 -24.58
C LEU A 199 -5.20 5.31 -26.09
N VAL A 200 -4.20 4.56 -26.51
CA VAL A 200 -3.98 4.17 -27.91
C VAL A 200 -3.97 2.65 -27.98
N ALA A 201 -4.82 2.09 -28.82
CA ALA A 201 -4.92 0.64 -28.97
C ALA A 201 -5.17 0.28 -30.45
N ASP A 202 -4.28 -0.51 -31.01
CA ASP A 202 -4.35 -0.95 -32.41
C ASP A 202 -5.54 -1.88 -32.67
N ASP A 203 -6.10 -2.47 -31.62
CA ASP A 203 -7.26 -3.38 -31.72
C ASP A 203 -8.59 -2.66 -31.91
N LEU A 204 -8.66 -1.34 -31.71
CA LEU A 204 -9.90 -0.57 -31.82
C LEU A 204 -10.11 0.01 -33.22
N ASP A 205 -11.31 -0.18 -33.77
CA ASP A 205 -11.74 0.43 -35.04
C ASP A 205 -12.06 1.93 -34.90
N SER A 206 -12.22 2.43 -33.67
CA SER A 206 -12.56 3.82 -33.34
C SER A 206 -11.52 4.46 -32.45
N ALA A 207 -11.42 5.78 -32.49
CA ALA A 207 -10.57 6.53 -31.58
C ALA A 207 -10.95 6.21 -30.13
N PRO A 208 -9.97 5.81 -29.28
CA PRO A 208 -10.25 5.54 -27.88
C PRO A 208 -10.62 6.83 -27.12
N PRO A 209 -11.32 6.72 -26.00
CA PRO A 209 -11.71 7.89 -25.21
C PRO A 209 -10.47 8.63 -24.70
N VAL A 210 -10.63 9.94 -24.60
CA VAL A 210 -9.66 10.83 -23.97
C VAL A 210 -10.13 11.12 -22.55
N VAL A 211 -9.27 10.85 -21.57
CA VAL A 211 -9.52 11.10 -20.15
C VAL A 211 -8.98 12.48 -19.78
N THR A 212 -9.77 13.25 -19.05
CA THR A 212 -9.33 14.53 -18.52
C THR A 212 -8.61 14.33 -17.19
N LEU A 213 -7.40 14.85 -17.04
CA LEU A 213 -6.67 14.92 -15.80
C LEU A 213 -6.76 16.36 -15.27
N ARG A 214 -7.20 16.54 -14.02
CA ARG A 214 -7.29 17.88 -13.43
C ARG A 214 -6.94 17.88 -11.96
N GLY A 215 -6.36 18.98 -11.48
CA GLY A 215 -6.04 19.20 -10.09
C GLY A 215 -5.90 20.68 -9.81
N GLU A 216 -6.03 21.07 -8.55
CA GLU A 216 -5.84 22.43 -8.08
C GLU A 216 -4.63 22.46 -7.15
N CYS A 217 -3.65 23.32 -7.46
CA CYS A 217 -2.47 23.55 -6.62
C CYS A 217 -2.70 24.75 -5.72
N LEU A 218 -2.57 24.53 -4.43
CA LEU A 218 -2.66 25.58 -3.40
C LEU A 218 -1.29 25.79 -2.75
N GLU A 219 -1.16 26.95 -2.10
CA GLU A 219 -0.02 27.18 -1.23
C GLU A 219 0.05 26.13 -0.12
N LYS A 220 1.26 25.80 0.32
CA LYS A 220 1.47 24.91 1.45
C LYS A 220 0.87 25.54 2.71
N PRO A 221 -0.10 24.86 3.36
CA PRO A 221 -0.74 25.44 4.54
C PRO A 221 0.24 25.57 5.70
N VAL A 222 0.13 26.65 6.44
CA VAL A 222 0.79 26.83 7.73
C VAL A 222 -0.28 26.73 8.81
N LEU A 223 -0.23 25.63 9.57
CA LEU A 223 -1.20 25.32 10.60
C LEU A 223 -0.65 25.65 11.99
N SER A 224 -1.51 26.15 12.86
CA SER A 224 -1.18 26.35 14.28
C SER A 224 -1.52 25.10 15.10
N ALA A 225 -0.91 24.95 16.27
CA ALA A 225 -1.22 23.83 17.15
C ALA A 225 -2.66 23.88 17.64
N CYS A 226 -3.34 22.75 17.62
CA CYS A 226 -4.60 22.57 18.33
C CYS A 226 -4.39 22.68 19.84
N THR A 227 -5.46 22.89 20.58
CA THR A 227 -5.46 22.76 22.04
C THR A 227 -6.23 21.52 22.43
N ALA A 228 -5.56 20.49 22.93
CA ALA A 228 -6.23 19.34 23.52
C ALA A 228 -6.88 19.73 24.85
N LEU A 229 -8.13 19.33 25.05
CA LEU A 229 -8.97 19.59 26.19
C LEU A 229 -9.13 18.34 27.04
N ASP A 230 -9.68 18.44 28.23
CA ASP A 230 -9.94 17.28 29.09
C ASP A 230 -10.90 16.29 28.39
N PRO A 231 -10.67 14.98 28.53
CA PRO A 231 -11.56 13.97 27.98
C PRO A 231 -12.93 13.99 28.67
N SER A 232 -13.96 13.57 27.94
CA SER A 232 -15.32 13.37 28.47
C SER A 232 -15.78 11.93 28.26
N ASP A 233 -16.96 11.61 28.81
CA ASP A 233 -17.64 10.34 28.65
C ASP A 233 -16.76 9.11 28.92
N ILE A 234 -15.92 9.23 29.97
CA ILE A 234 -14.96 8.18 30.34
C ILE A 234 -15.71 7.00 30.95
N THR A 235 -15.57 5.84 30.34
CA THR A 235 -16.05 4.54 30.83
C THR A 235 -14.88 3.59 31.12
N SER A 236 -15.13 2.33 31.36
CA SER A 236 -14.09 1.32 31.58
C SER A 236 -13.32 0.95 30.32
N ASP A 237 -13.86 1.24 29.14
CA ASP A 237 -13.35 0.75 27.85
C ASP A 237 -13.27 1.81 26.75
N GLU A 238 -13.79 3.02 27.00
CA GLU A 238 -13.73 4.13 26.04
C GLU A 238 -13.76 5.51 26.71
N TYR A 239 -13.39 6.53 25.98
CA TYR A 239 -13.55 7.94 26.33
C TYR A 239 -13.67 8.81 25.09
N SER A 240 -14.18 10.02 25.25
CA SER A 240 -14.20 11.05 24.20
C SER A 240 -12.99 11.98 24.34
N ALA A 241 -12.11 11.97 23.34
CA ALA A 241 -11.04 12.94 23.21
C ALA A 241 -11.60 14.26 22.69
N ASN A 242 -11.24 15.36 23.34
CA ASN A 242 -11.73 16.71 23.04
C ASN A 242 -10.57 17.62 22.65
N TRP A 243 -10.81 18.53 21.72
CA TRP A 243 -9.86 19.59 21.37
C TRP A 243 -10.56 20.79 20.74
N SER A 244 -9.86 21.89 20.68
CA SER A 244 -10.21 23.06 19.87
C SER A 244 -9.16 23.29 18.80
N THR A 245 -9.63 23.65 17.62
CA THR A 245 -8.79 24.10 16.51
C THR A 245 -8.75 25.64 16.53
N PRO A 246 -7.63 26.27 16.18
CA PRO A 246 -7.56 27.71 16.05
C PRO A 246 -8.61 28.28 15.10
N ASP A 247 -9.18 29.42 15.46
CA ASP A 247 -10.26 30.03 14.68
C ASP A 247 -9.83 30.38 13.26
N GLY A 248 -10.69 30.04 12.28
CA GLY A 248 -10.48 30.35 10.86
C GLY A 248 -9.55 29.40 10.12
N GLU A 249 -8.96 28.40 10.77
CA GLU A 249 -8.17 27.39 10.08
C GLU A 249 -9.07 26.37 9.35
N VAL A 250 -8.73 26.09 8.08
CA VAL A 250 -9.37 25.05 7.29
C VAL A 250 -8.59 23.76 7.50
N VAL A 251 -9.28 22.72 7.92
CA VAL A 251 -8.69 21.41 8.27
C VAL A 251 -9.40 20.31 7.50
N ASP A 252 -8.66 19.32 7.01
CA ASP A 252 -9.23 18.15 6.34
C ASP A 252 -9.66 17.09 7.36
N TYR A 253 -8.81 16.82 8.36
CA TYR A 253 -9.04 15.88 9.46
C TYR A 253 -8.04 16.14 10.59
N TRP A 254 -8.18 15.40 11.69
CA TRP A 254 -7.25 15.45 12.82
C TRP A 254 -6.58 14.09 13.04
N ILE A 255 -5.40 14.13 13.61
CA ILE A 255 -4.67 12.96 14.09
C ILE A 255 -4.57 13.06 15.59
N ILE A 256 -5.17 12.12 16.30
CA ILE A 256 -5.02 11.94 17.74
C ILE A 256 -3.87 10.98 17.95
N THR A 257 -2.80 11.45 18.57
CA THR A 257 -1.70 10.60 19.01
C THR A 257 -1.99 10.10 20.40
N ARG A 258 -2.37 8.84 20.52
CA ARG A 258 -2.68 8.15 21.77
C ARG A 258 -1.43 7.46 22.29
N THR A 259 -1.09 7.66 23.54
CA THR A 259 0.04 7.05 24.22
C THR A 259 -0.43 6.27 25.44
N ARG A 260 -0.17 4.98 25.48
CA ARG A 260 -0.49 4.08 26.58
C ARG A 260 0.76 3.51 27.24
N TYR A 261 0.70 3.36 28.55
CA TYR A 261 1.74 2.71 29.34
C TYR A 261 1.18 1.41 29.92
N VAL A 262 1.60 0.29 29.37
CA VAL A 262 1.15 -1.05 29.76
C VAL A 262 2.35 -1.84 30.23
N ASN A 263 2.34 -2.34 31.47
CA ASN A 263 3.41 -3.16 32.05
C ASN A 263 4.82 -2.51 31.93
N GLY A 264 4.89 -1.18 32.04
CA GLY A 264 6.14 -0.44 31.95
C GLY A 264 6.63 -0.16 30.53
N SER A 265 5.88 -0.57 29.50
CA SER A 265 6.15 -0.28 28.10
C SER A 265 5.24 0.82 27.58
N GLN A 266 5.82 1.76 26.85
CA GLN A 266 5.09 2.82 26.16
C GLN A 266 4.68 2.36 24.76
N ASN A 267 3.40 2.44 24.46
CA ASN A 267 2.82 2.19 23.15
C ASN A 267 2.15 3.47 22.65
N THR A 268 2.48 3.89 21.44
CA THR A 268 1.91 5.06 20.79
C THR A 268 1.23 4.64 19.49
N GLU A 269 0.01 5.11 19.29
CA GLU A 269 -0.76 4.90 18.07
C GLU A 269 -1.39 6.20 17.58
N GLU A 270 -1.60 6.31 16.26
CA GLU A 270 -2.30 7.43 15.64
C GLU A 270 -3.71 7.02 15.28
N VAL A 271 -4.68 7.81 15.66
CA VAL A 271 -6.12 7.64 15.34
C VAL A 271 -6.56 8.81 14.48
N LEU A 272 -7.16 8.53 13.33
CA LEU A 272 -7.76 9.55 12.47
C LEU A 272 -9.11 9.95 13.02
N ALA A 273 -9.39 11.25 13.08
CA ALA A 273 -10.63 11.82 13.55
C ALA A 273 -11.18 12.87 12.57
N GLU A 274 -12.48 12.90 12.41
CA GLU A 274 -13.18 13.83 11.51
C GLU A 274 -13.69 15.08 12.23
N GLY A 275 -13.63 15.09 13.56
CA GLY A 275 -14.07 16.21 14.40
C GLY A 275 -13.91 15.95 15.89
N SER A 276 -14.03 17.00 16.70
CA SER A 276 -14.05 16.95 18.17
C SER A 276 -15.50 17.08 18.65
N PRO A 277 -15.98 16.28 19.62
CA PRO A 277 -15.27 15.15 20.27
C PRO A 277 -15.12 13.91 19.39
N TRP A 278 -14.13 13.05 19.73
CA TRP A 278 -13.92 11.79 19.05
C TRP A 278 -13.80 10.64 20.05
N THR A 279 -14.58 9.57 19.86
CA THR A 279 -14.57 8.41 20.77
C THR A 279 -13.35 7.54 20.51
N ILE A 280 -12.59 7.29 21.55
CA ILE A 280 -11.44 6.38 21.58
C ILE A 280 -11.86 5.12 22.33
N THR A 281 -11.87 3.98 21.64
CA THR A 281 -12.20 2.67 22.20
C THR A 281 -10.96 1.89 22.65
N GLY A 282 -11.16 0.83 23.44
CA GLY A 282 -10.07 0.01 23.96
C GLY A 282 -9.24 0.73 25.03
N PHE A 283 -9.85 1.69 25.72
CA PHE A 283 -9.32 2.25 26.96
C PHE A 283 -9.40 1.19 28.06
N ASN A 284 -8.44 1.19 28.96
CA ASN A 284 -8.47 0.37 30.16
C ASN A 284 -8.09 1.25 31.33
N GLU A 285 -8.98 1.35 32.30
CA GLU A 285 -8.79 2.19 33.49
C GLU A 285 -7.54 1.85 34.32
N SER A 286 -7.00 0.63 34.14
CA SER A 286 -5.75 0.19 34.77
C SER A 286 -4.51 0.72 34.06
N ASP A 287 -4.66 1.22 32.84
CA ASP A 287 -3.56 1.72 32.02
C ASP A 287 -3.42 3.22 32.20
N TYR A 288 -2.18 3.69 32.12
CA TYR A 288 -1.92 5.12 32.09
C TYR A 288 -1.95 5.60 30.65
N GLU A 289 -2.88 6.47 30.34
CA GLU A 289 -3.12 6.91 28.97
C GLU A 289 -3.12 8.43 28.83
N SER A 290 -2.60 8.92 27.71
CA SER A 290 -2.64 10.32 27.34
C SER A 290 -2.85 10.48 25.85
N TYR A 291 -3.30 11.64 25.43
CA TYR A 291 -3.40 12.00 24.02
C TYR A 291 -2.96 13.43 23.73
N SER A 292 -2.59 13.65 22.50
CA SER A 292 -2.34 14.95 21.87
C SER A 292 -2.94 14.95 20.47
N VAL A 293 -3.13 16.12 19.87
CA VAL A 293 -3.85 16.28 18.61
C VAL A 293 -3.08 17.15 17.64
N GLN A 294 -3.11 16.78 16.38
CA GLN A 294 -2.65 17.59 15.26
C GLN A 294 -3.78 17.77 14.26
N SER A 295 -3.97 18.94 13.72
CA SER A 295 -4.78 19.16 12.52
C SER A 295 -3.97 18.83 11.26
N VAL A 296 -4.67 18.40 10.22
CA VAL A 296 -4.06 18.10 8.92
C VAL A 296 -4.80 18.84 7.82
N ARG A 297 -4.06 19.48 6.94
CA ARG A 297 -4.58 20.12 5.72
C ARG A 297 -3.63 19.85 4.56
N LEU A 298 -4.16 19.35 3.43
CA LEU A 298 -3.38 19.02 2.23
C LEU A 298 -2.15 18.13 2.53
N GLY A 299 -2.28 17.22 3.50
CA GLY A 299 -1.20 16.34 3.94
C GLY A 299 -0.17 16.96 4.91
N GLU A 300 -0.24 18.25 5.17
CA GLU A 300 0.61 18.93 6.16
C GLU A 300 0.00 18.84 7.55
N ARG A 301 0.84 18.60 8.55
CA ARG A 301 0.44 18.48 9.95
C ARG A 301 0.76 19.78 10.69
N SER A 302 -0.12 20.18 11.59
CA SER A 302 0.18 21.23 12.56
C SER A 302 1.28 20.79 13.54
N PRO A 303 1.88 21.71 14.30
CA PRO A 303 2.58 21.34 15.51
C PRO A 303 1.68 20.54 16.44
N MET A 304 2.29 19.69 17.29
CA MET A 304 1.56 18.90 18.28
C MET A 304 0.89 19.81 19.30
N SER A 305 -0.34 19.47 19.72
CA SER A 305 -1.00 20.13 20.85
C SER A 305 -0.29 19.86 22.18
N ASN A 306 -0.77 20.48 23.26
CA ASN A 306 -0.51 20.01 24.62
C ASN A 306 -0.94 18.54 24.78
N VAL A 307 -0.32 17.84 25.74
CA VAL A 307 -0.69 16.47 26.11
C VAL A 307 -1.73 16.51 27.22
N VAL A 308 -2.79 15.72 27.07
CA VAL A 308 -3.84 15.54 28.06
C VAL A 308 -3.86 14.10 28.55
N PHE A 309 -3.95 13.91 29.86
CA PHE A 309 -4.02 12.59 30.47
C PHE A 309 -5.47 12.17 30.69
N VAL A 310 -5.78 10.94 30.33
CA VAL A 310 -7.09 10.35 30.55
C VAL A 310 -7.15 9.81 31.98
N ARG A 311 -8.07 10.33 32.78
CA ARG A 311 -8.27 9.90 34.16
C ARG A 311 -9.68 9.36 34.31
N HIS A 312 -9.79 8.21 34.94
CA HIS A 312 -11.11 7.67 35.29
C HIS A 312 -11.81 8.55 36.33
N ALA A 313 -13.11 8.78 36.16
CA ALA A 313 -13.91 9.63 37.03
C ALA A 313 -13.97 9.17 38.50
N GLY A 314 -13.40 8.02 38.85
CA GLY A 314 -13.36 7.48 40.21
C GLY A 314 -12.22 7.98 41.10
N ILE A 315 -11.20 8.66 40.51
CA ILE A 315 -10.18 9.35 41.30
C ILE A 315 -10.59 10.83 41.39
N THR A 316 -11.55 11.12 42.22
CA THR A 316 -11.77 12.50 42.67
C THR A 316 -10.46 12.99 43.23
N GLY A 317 -9.90 14.00 42.58
CA GLY A 317 -8.65 14.62 43.01
C GLY A 317 -8.68 14.92 44.49
N VAL A 318 -7.59 14.65 45.17
CA VAL A 318 -7.39 15.23 46.51
C VAL A 318 -7.50 16.74 46.30
N GLU A 319 -8.56 17.36 46.77
CA GLU A 319 -8.60 18.81 46.93
C GLU A 319 -7.43 19.15 47.82
N LEU A 320 -6.38 19.67 47.22
CA LEU A 320 -5.29 20.26 47.97
C LEU A 320 -5.83 21.62 48.40
N ASP A 321 -6.08 21.79 49.69
CA ASP A 321 -6.42 23.10 50.31
C ASP A 321 -5.33 24.15 50.03
N ASP A 322 -4.20 23.75 49.48
CA ASP A 322 -3.09 24.61 49.09
C ASP A 322 -2.59 24.23 47.66
N PRO A 323 -2.35 25.21 46.78
CA PRO A 323 -1.85 24.98 45.45
C PRO A 323 -0.42 24.43 45.48
N LEU A 324 -0.29 23.15 45.22
CA LEU A 324 0.98 22.48 44.89
C LEU A 324 1.24 22.65 43.42
N SER A 325 2.28 23.37 43.02
CA SER A 325 2.75 23.37 41.64
C SER A 325 3.94 22.41 41.47
N VAL A 326 3.88 21.61 40.42
CA VAL A 326 4.96 20.71 40.06
C VAL A 326 5.50 21.10 38.69
N THR A 327 6.75 21.50 38.64
CA THR A 327 7.41 21.90 37.40
C THR A 327 8.51 20.89 37.05
N GLY A 328 8.42 20.28 35.87
CA GLY A 328 9.47 19.40 35.33
C GLY A 328 10.50 20.21 34.54
N PHE A 329 11.79 20.07 34.86
CA PHE A 329 12.86 20.73 34.14
C PHE A 329 14.10 19.80 34.07
N ALA A 330 14.58 19.50 32.88
CA ALA A 330 15.85 18.78 32.60
C ALA A 330 16.06 17.51 33.47
N GLY A 331 15.03 16.68 33.64
CA GLY A 331 15.11 15.45 34.44
C GLY A 331 14.94 15.66 35.93
N MET A 332 14.64 16.88 36.38
CA MET A 332 14.33 17.22 37.75
C MET A 332 12.86 17.62 37.89
N MET A 333 12.25 17.33 39.02
CA MET A 333 10.94 17.85 39.40
C MET A 333 11.12 18.87 40.54
N ARG A 334 10.53 20.02 40.37
CA ARG A 334 10.42 21.02 41.39
C ARG A 334 9.01 21.05 41.93
N PHE A 335 8.88 20.96 43.28
CA PHE A 335 7.62 21.07 43.99
C PHE A 335 7.61 22.39 44.71
N ASP A 336 6.69 23.28 44.37
CA ASP A 336 6.49 24.56 45.03
C ASP A 336 5.17 24.52 45.82
N CYS A 337 5.25 24.56 47.14
CA CYS A 337 4.11 24.61 48.07
C CYS A 337 4.00 25.97 48.68
N ALA A 338 2.79 26.50 48.81
CA ALA A 338 2.52 27.80 49.45
C ALA A 338 2.77 27.79 50.98
N ARG A 339 2.76 26.60 51.59
CA ARG A 339 3.07 26.40 53.02
C ARG A 339 4.12 25.33 53.22
N PRO A 340 4.95 25.38 54.28
CA PRO A 340 5.88 24.33 54.62
C PRO A 340 5.12 23.03 54.89
N GLN A 341 5.45 22.00 54.11
CA GLN A 341 4.93 20.63 54.28
C GLN A 341 5.92 19.84 55.11
N THR A 342 5.44 19.14 56.11
CA THR A 342 6.30 18.32 57.00
C THR A 342 6.54 16.93 56.43
N ASN A 343 5.78 16.47 55.44
CA ASN A 343 5.96 15.19 54.78
C ASN A 343 5.44 15.24 53.35
N CYS A 344 6.28 14.95 52.37
CA CYS A 344 5.90 14.75 50.99
C CYS A 344 6.32 13.35 50.53
N ARG A 345 5.42 12.58 49.97
CA ARG A 345 5.71 11.25 49.41
C ARG A 345 5.39 11.28 47.92
N VAL A 346 6.35 10.93 47.10
CA VAL A 346 6.18 10.81 45.67
C VAL A 346 6.14 9.33 45.33
N TYR A 347 5.12 8.93 44.58
CA TYR A 347 4.93 7.58 44.09
C TYR A 347 5.09 7.54 42.58
N ASP A 348 5.62 6.48 42.04
CA ASP A 348 5.60 6.21 40.60
C ASP A 348 4.18 5.78 40.18
N ILE A 349 3.98 5.64 38.88
CA ILE A 349 2.69 5.28 38.29
C ILE A 349 2.21 3.88 38.68
N THR A 350 3.09 3.06 39.26
CA THR A 350 2.76 1.71 39.78
C THR A 350 2.37 1.75 41.27
N GLY A 351 2.35 2.91 41.88
CA GLY A 351 2.06 3.10 43.31
C GLY A 351 3.27 2.85 44.24
N ARG A 352 4.47 2.66 43.66
CA ARG A 352 5.70 2.48 44.43
C ARG A 352 6.23 3.85 44.86
N GLN A 353 6.46 4.01 46.15
CA GLN A 353 7.06 5.24 46.67
C GLN A 353 8.49 5.41 46.14
N VAL A 354 8.74 6.49 45.39
CA VAL A 354 10.05 6.80 44.78
C VAL A 354 10.79 7.88 45.52
N MET A 355 10.09 8.69 46.32
CA MET A 355 10.70 9.76 47.13
C MET A 355 9.89 9.99 48.40
N HIS A 356 10.59 10.33 49.46
CA HIS A 356 10.04 10.86 50.71
C HIS A 356 10.88 12.06 51.15
N ILE A 357 10.20 13.18 51.41
CA ILE A 357 10.80 14.40 51.95
C ILE A 357 10.11 14.62 53.30
N GLY A 358 10.87 14.49 54.38
CA GLY A 358 10.43 14.67 55.74
C GLY A 358 10.93 15.96 56.37
#